data_2b05045594448178164fd863599df465
#
_entry.id   2b05045594448178164fd863599df465
#
_cell.length_a   1.000
_cell.length_b   1.000
_cell.length_c   1.000
_cell.angle_alpha   90.00
_cell.angle_beta   90.00
_cell.angle_gamma   90.00
#
_symmetry.space_group_name_H-M   'P 1'
#
loop_
_entity.id
_entity.type
_entity.pdbx_description
1 polymer ?
#
loop_
_entity_poly.entity_id
_entity_poly.type
_entity_poly.pdbx_seq_one_letter_code
_entity_poly.pdbx_strand_id
1 'polypeptide(L)'
;MRISLLFLALLLAGSANAKPWWMRGVESNENDFLPPDVAFRVGARVDENVLRVRWIIADGYYLYRRKIEIKAESPDLMIAAPELPPGQLKVDPYFGNQEIYRQQVAAAAAYTRLDAGAHPLQIKVTYQGCADAGLCYPPITKVLFPQHALPIAAAAPHSFVGAAILGGIFAFLLAGLVLRKDRKLDLPPA
;
A
#
# COMPACT_ATOMS: atom_id res chain seq x y z
N MET A 1 -67.17 -2.61 31.67
CA MET A 1 -66.72 -1.57 30.76
C MET A 1 -65.18 -1.34 30.87
N ARG A 2 -64.40 -2.40 31.04
CA ARG A 2 -62.94 -2.37 31.21
C ARG A 2 -62.13 -3.30 30.24
N ILE A 3 -62.80 -4.07 29.40
CA ILE A 3 -62.23 -5.08 28.50
C ILE A 3 -62.09 -4.54 27.08
N SER A 4 -62.82 -3.48 26.69
CA SER A 4 -62.73 -2.91 25.32
C SER A 4 -61.47 -2.03 25.02
N LEU A 5 -60.79 -1.55 26.05
CA LEU A 5 -59.59 -0.70 25.86
C LEU A 5 -58.29 -1.47 25.64
N LEU A 6 -58.24 -2.74 26.04
CA LEU A 6 -57.08 -3.60 25.85
C LEU A 6 -56.99 -4.19 24.44
N PHE A 7 -58.09 -4.31 23.70
CA PHE A 7 -58.09 -4.79 22.31
C PHE A 7 -57.66 -3.72 21.28
N LEU A 8 -57.81 -2.43 21.62
CA LEU A 8 -57.41 -1.33 20.71
C LEU A 8 -55.93 -1.04 20.75
N ALA A 9 -55.22 -1.40 21.82
CA ALA A 9 -53.77 -1.20 21.95
C ALA A 9 -52.92 -2.26 21.21
N LEU A 10 -53.52 -3.42 20.84
CA LEU A 10 -52.79 -4.51 20.16
C LEU A 10 -52.76 -4.39 18.63
N LEU A 11 -53.51 -3.45 18.03
CA LEU A 11 -53.59 -3.24 16.57
C LEU A 11 -52.62 -2.20 16.04
N LEU A 12 -51.86 -1.52 16.90
CA LEU A 12 -50.90 -0.47 16.50
C LEU A 12 -49.42 -0.89 16.49
N ALA A 13 -49.10 -2.15 16.79
CA ALA A 13 -47.73 -2.65 16.90
C ALA A 13 -47.25 -3.45 15.67
N GLY A 14 -47.80 -3.25 14.48
CA GLY A 14 -47.54 -4.07 13.31
C GLY A 14 -47.10 -3.33 12.06
N SER A 15 -46.34 -2.22 12.18
CA SER A 15 -45.65 -1.66 11.02
C SER A 15 -44.24 -2.25 10.89
N ALA A 16 -44.18 -3.57 10.65
CA ALA A 16 -42.92 -4.16 10.13
C ALA A 16 -42.71 -3.60 8.71
N ASN A 17 -41.75 -2.71 8.55
CA ASN A 17 -41.20 -2.28 7.25
C ASN A 17 -40.56 -3.50 6.56
N ALA A 18 -41.36 -4.45 6.11
CA ALA A 18 -40.89 -5.53 5.26
C ALA A 18 -40.66 -4.92 3.86
N LYS A 19 -39.40 -4.73 3.47
CA LYS A 19 -39.04 -4.38 2.09
C LYS A 19 -39.70 -5.38 1.14
N PRO A 20 -40.39 -4.93 0.08
CA PRO A 20 -41.06 -5.82 -0.86
C PRO A 20 -40.09 -6.79 -1.51
N TRP A 21 -40.48 -8.01 -1.78
CA TRP A 21 -39.66 -9.09 -2.31
C TRP A 21 -38.93 -8.73 -3.63
N TRP A 22 -39.49 -7.82 -4.42
CA TRP A 22 -38.90 -7.32 -5.67
C TRP A 22 -37.76 -6.31 -5.43
N MET A 23 -37.58 -5.77 -4.22
CA MET A 23 -36.42 -4.95 -3.82
C MET A 23 -35.27 -5.78 -3.23
N ARG A 24 -35.42 -7.08 -3.05
CA ARG A 24 -34.39 -7.94 -2.44
C ARG A 24 -33.21 -8.27 -3.37
N GLY A 25 -33.21 -7.78 -4.59
CA GLY A 25 -32.20 -8.12 -5.58
C GLY A 25 -31.28 -6.98 -6.02
N VAL A 26 -31.38 -5.79 -5.43
CA VAL A 26 -30.63 -4.59 -5.88
C VAL A 26 -29.94 -3.88 -4.70
N GLU A 27 -29.55 -4.62 -3.70
CA GLU A 27 -28.49 -4.14 -2.81
C GLU A 27 -27.16 -4.61 -3.37
N SER A 28 -26.71 -4.00 -4.46
CA SER A 28 -25.29 -3.90 -4.72
C SER A 28 -24.76 -2.98 -3.62
N ASN A 29 -24.15 -3.58 -2.61
CA ASN A 29 -23.44 -2.84 -1.58
C ASN A 29 -22.29 -2.11 -2.27
N GLU A 30 -22.49 -0.84 -2.62
CA GLU A 30 -21.39 0.03 -3.04
C GLU A 30 -20.26 0.07 -2.00
N ASN A 31 -20.55 -0.34 -0.78
CA ASN A 31 -19.60 -0.48 0.32
C ASN A 31 -18.75 -1.77 0.26
N ASP A 32 -19.07 -2.74 -0.61
CA ASP A 32 -18.30 -4.00 -0.72
C ASP A 32 -17.07 -3.86 -1.60
N PHE A 33 -16.94 -2.77 -2.36
CA PHE A 33 -15.80 -2.51 -3.23
C PHE A 33 -14.93 -1.38 -2.70
N LEU A 34 -13.62 -1.57 -2.75
CA LEU A 34 -12.67 -0.55 -2.35
C LEU A 34 -12.76 0.66 -3.31
N PRO A 35 -12.64 1.90 -2.80
CA PRO A 35 -12.45 3.04 -3.67
C PRO A 35 -11.25 2.85 -4.61
N PRO A 36 -11.28 3.40 -5.84
CA PRO A 36 -10.21 3.18 -6.84
C PRO A 36 -8.81 3.48 -6.31
N ASP A 37 -8.66 4.52 -5.50
CA ASP A 37 -7.38 4.95 -4.93
C ASP A 37 -6.86 4.02 -3.82
N VAL A 38 -7.72 3.19 -3.26
CA VAL A 38 -7.36 2.15 -2.30
C VAL A 38 -7.09 0.82 -3.01
N ALA A 39 -7.94 0.48 -3.99
CA ALA A 39 -7.78 -0.72 -4.80
C ALA A 39 -6.49 -0.69 -5.64
N PHE A 40 -6.11 0.50 -6.16
CA PHE A 40 -4.97 0.68 -7.07
C PHE A 40 -4.13 1.89 -6.65
N ARG A 41 -3.24 1.69 -5.69
CA ARG A 41 -2.30 2.75 -5.28
C ARG A 41 -1.17 2.84 -6.29
N VAL A 42 -0.91 4.02 -6.82
CA VAL A 42 0.13 4.26 -7.81
C VAL A 42 1.10 5.33 -7.32
N GLY A 43 2.37 5.15 -7.63
CA GLY A 43 3.42 6.10 -7.35
C GLY A 43 4.50 6.06 -8.43
N ALA A 44 5.25 7.14 -8.56
CA ALA A 44 6.33 7.26 -9.52
C ALA A 44 7.61 7.78 -8.86
N ARG A 45 8.75 7.30 -9.35
CA ARG A 45 10.07 7.78 -8.97
C ARG A 45 10.99 7.81 -10.19
N VAL A 46 12.00 8.63 -10.13
CA VAL A 46 13.09 8.65 -11.11
C VAL A 46 14.40 8.21 -10.45
N ASP A 47 15.16 7.44 -11.17
CA ASP A 47 16.43 6.91 -10.78
C ASP A 47 17.37 7.08 -11.98
N GLU A 48 18.32 8.01 -11.87
CA GLU A 48 19.12 8.46 -12.99
C GLU A 48 18.25 8.91 -14.18
N ASN A 49 18.28 8.16 -15.29
CA ASN A 49 17.51 8.43 -16.50
C ASN A 49 16.33 7.47 -16.69
N VAL A 50 15.92 6.77 -15.62
CA VAL A 50 14.84 5.80 -15.67
C VAL A 50 13.67 6.28 -14.80
N LEU A 51 12.53 6.46 -15.43
CA LEU A 51 11.25 6.66 -14.77
C LEU A 51 10.69 5.28 -14.38
N ARG A 52 10.33 5.11 -13.11
CA ARG A 52 9.68 3.91 -12.60
C ARG A 52 8.31 4.26 -12.05
N VAL A 53 7.27 3.63 -12.58
CA VAL A 53 5.91 3.77 -12.08
C VAL A 53 5.50 2.43 -11.47
N ARG A 54 5.04 2.45 -10.22
CA ARG A 54 4.67 1.24 -9.48
C ARG A 54 3.22 1.33 -9.02
N TRP A 55 2.50 0.23 -9.23
CA TRP A 55 1.17 0.01 -8.67
C TRP A 55 1.23 -1.03 -7.55
N ILE A 56 0.49 -0.76 -6.49
CA ILE A 56 0.14 -1.73 -5.45
C ILE A 56 -1.35 -1.99 -5.61
N ILE A 57 -1.71 -3.23 -5.87
CA ILE A 57 -3.05 -3.68 -6.20
C ILE A 57 -3.58 -4.46 -4.98
N ALA A 58 -4.76 -4.08 -4.50
CA ALA A 58 -5.37 -4.76 -3.36
C ALA A 58 -5.72 -6.22 -3.70
N ASP A 59 -5.80 -7.07 -2.69
CA ASP A 59 -6.21 -8.47 -2.85
C ASP A 59 -7.64 -8.54 -3.39
N GLY A 60 -7.88 -9.45 -4.34
CA GLY A 60 -9.15 -9.56 -5.05
C GLY A 60 -9.32 -8.56 -6.19
N TYR A 61 -8.28 -7.78 -6.53
CA TYR A 61 -8.29 -6.83 -7.65
C TYR A 61 -7.18 -7.15 -8.65
N TYR A 62 -7.33 -6.60 -9.87
CA TYR A 62 -6.34 -6.73 -10.93
C TYR A 62 -6.35 -5.55 -11.87
N LEU A 63 -5.20 -5.29 -12.52
CA LEU A 63 -5.03 -4.30 -13.58
C LEU A 63 -4.83 -4.99 -14.93
N TYR A 64 -5.40 -4.44 -15.99
CA TYR A 64 -5.15 -4.89 -17.36
C TYR A 64 -3.83 -4.33 -17.88
N ARG A 65 -2.90 -5.18 -18.31
CA ARG A 65 -1.61 -4.79 -18.89
C ARG A 65 -1.78 -3.81 -20.04
N ARG A 66 -2.70 -4.10 -20.99
CA ARG A 66 -2.94 -3.31 -22.20
C ARG A 66 -3.63 -1.97 -21.94
N LYS A 67 -4.10 -1.73 -20.72
CA LYS A 67 -4.76 -0.49 -20.31
C LYS A 67 -3.86 0.43 -19.49
N ILE A 68 -2.59 0.07 -19.33
CA ILE A 68 -1.60 0.91 -18.66
C ILE A 68 -0.94 1.80 -19.71
N GLU A 69 -1.06 3.12 -19.52
CA GLU A 69 -0.40 4.14 -20.32
C GLU A 69 0.35 5.11 -19.43
N ILE A 70 1.53 5.52 -19.86
CA ILE A 70 2.36 6.54 -19.19
C ILE A 70 2.74 7.57 -20.24
N LYS A 71 2.38 8.82 -20.00
CA LYS A 71 2.65 9.95 -20.91
C LYS A 71 3.32 11.09 -20.16
N ALA A 72 4.17 11.83 -20.87
CA ALA A 72 4.69 13.09 -20.36
C ALA A 72 3.55 14.11 -20.24
N GLU A 73 3.52 14.84 -19.14
CA GLU A 73 2.62 15.98 -18.94
C GLU A 73 3.41 17.29 -18.99
N SER A 74 4.70 17.28 -18.58
CA SER A 74 5.60 18.41 -18.76
C SER A 74 6.02 18.54 -20.22
N PRO A 75 6.01 19.75 -20.80
CA PRO A 75 6.35 19.97 -22.22
C PRO A 75 7.82 19.68 -22.55
N ASP A 76 8.70 19.76 -21.56
CA ASP A 76 10.15 19.52 -21.66
C ASP A 76 10.53 18.05 -21.40
N LEU A 77 9.54 17.16 -21.23
CA LEU A 77 9.75 15.76 -20.90
C LEU A 77 9.44 14.85 -22.09
N MET A 78 10.40 14.02 -22.45
CA MET A 78 10.21 12.91 -23.38
C MET A 78 10.33 11.59 -22.63
N ILE A 79 9.37 10.71 -22.84
CA ILE A 79 9.34 9.37 -22.22
C ILE A 79 9.30 8.34 -23.34
N ALA A 80 10.22 7.38 -23.30
CA ALA A 80 10.21 6.23 -24.19
C ALA A 80 9.02 5.30 -23.86
N ALA A 81 8.72 4.37 -24.78
CA ALA A 81 7.68 3.38 -24.52
C ALA A 81 7.97 2.61 -23.21
N PRO A 82 7.00 2.52 -22.28
CA PRO A 82 7.23 1.87 -21.01
C PRO A 82 7.34 0.35 -21.18
N GLU A 83 8.34 -0.23 -20.54
CA GLU A 83 8.51 -1.67 -20.42
C GLU A 83 7.71 -2.18 -19.24
N LEU A 84 6.82 -3.13 -19.51
CA LEU A 84 5.98 -3.82 -18.54
C LEU A 84 6.36 -5.30 -18.52
N PRO A 85 6.49 -5.93 -17.34
CA PRO A 85 6.74 -7.36 -17.25
C PRO A 85 5.60 -8.18 -17.89
N PRO A 86 5.81 -9.46 -18.23
CA PRO A 86 4.72 -10.33 -18.64
C PRO A 86 3.68 -10.44 -17.52
N GLY A 87 2.39 -10.39 -17.91
CA GLY A 87 1.26 -10.53 -17.00
C GLY A 87 0.78 -11.99 -16.90
N GLN A 88 -0.17 -12.21 -16.01
CA GLN A 88 -0.90 -13.47 -15.91
C GLN A 88 -2.03 -13.46 -16.94
N LEU A 89 -2.23 -14.58 -17.64
CA LEU A 89 -3.36 -14.74 -18.55
C LEU A 89 -4.67 -14.94 -17.77
N LYS A 90 -5.68 -14.18 -18.15
CA LYS A 90 -7.05 -14.28 -17.60
C LYS A 90 -8.04 -14.23 -18.76
N VAL A 91 -9.01 -15.13 -18.75
CA VAL A 91 -10.18 -15.02 -19.61
C VAL A 91 -11.16 -14.07 -18.93
N ASP A 92 -11.33 -12.90 -19.52
CA ASP A 92 -12.18 -11.84 -18.99
C ASP A 92 -13.53 -11.88 -19.71
N PRO A 93 -14.66 -11.79 -18.98
CA PRO A 93 -15.99 -11.84 -19.61
C PRO A 93 -16.30 -10.65 -20.52
N TYR A 94 -15.60 -9.52 -20.35
CA TYR A 94 -15.83 -8.30 -21.14
C TYR A 94 -14.81 -8.12 -22.27
N PHE A 95 -13.55 -8.53 -22.04
CA PHE A 95 -12.43 -8.25 -22.95
C PHE A 95 -11.75 -9.51 -23.51
N GLY A 96 -12.28 -10.71 -23.21
CA GLY A 96 -11.70 -11.96 -23.67
C GLY A 96 -10.34 -12.28 -23.02
N ASN A 97 -9.41 -12.85 -23.78
CA ASN A 97 -8.08 -13.18 -23.26
C ASN A 97 -7.26 -11.91 -22.99
N GLN A 98 -6.95 -11.66 -21.74
CA GLN A 98 -6.19 -10.51 -21.29
C GLN A 98 -4.98 -10.93 -20.45
N GLU A 99 -3.91 -10.13 -20.52
CA GLU A 99 -2.85 -10.15 -19.52
C GLU A 99 -3.20 -9.18 -18.38
N ILE A 100 -3.12 -9.67 -17.16
CA ILE A 100 -3.45 -8.91 -15.96
C ILE A 100 -2.28 -8.91 -14.97
N TYR A 101 -2.30 -7.93 -14.06
CA TYR A 101 -1.39 -7.87 -12.92
C TYR A 101 -2.18 -7.91 -11.61
N ARG A 102 -1.62 -8.62 -10.63
CA ARG A 102 -2.13 -8.71 -9.26
C ARG A 102 -1.05 -8.29 -8.28
N GLN A 103 -1.45 -7.93 -7.06
CA GLN A 103 -0.57 -7.51 -5.96
C GLN A 103 0.28 -6.30 -6.30
N GLN A 104 1.19 -6.42 -7.24
CA GLN A 104 2.03 -5.29 -7.66
C GLN A 104 2.54 -5.45 -9.09
N VAL A 105 2.77 -4.32 -9.73
CA VAL A 105 3.49 -4.23 -11.00
C VAL A 105 4.30 -2.95 -11.02
N ALA A 106 5.43 -2.98 -11.71
CA ALA A 106 6.23 -1.80 -12.00
C ALA A 106 6.49 -1.71 -13.51
N ALA A 107 6.30 -0.51 -14.05
CA ALA A 107 6.73 -0.14 -15.39
C ALA A 107 8.04 0.66 -15.29
N ALA A 108 8.93 0.46 -16.25
CA ALA A 108 10.16 1.25 -16.40
C ALA A 108 10.18 1.90 -17.78
N ALA A 109 10.60 3.15 -17.86
CA ALA A 109 10.77 3.86 -19.13
C ALA A 109 12.00 4.78 -19.05
N ALA A 110 12.81 4.78 -20.10
CA ALA A 110 13.82 5.82 -20.22
C ALA A 110 13.14 7.19 -20.42
N TYR A 111 13.69 8.22 -19.83
CA TYR A 111 13.21 9.59 -20.05
C TYR A 111 14.36 10.56 -20.30
N THR A 112 14.05 11.63 -21.01
CA THR A 112 14.96 12.73 -21.27
C THR A 112 14.26 14.05 -20.97
N ARG A 113 14.94 14.96 -20.29
CA ARG A 113 14.52 16.36 -20.14
C ARG A 113 15.22 17.21 -21.18
N LEU A 114 14.45 18.01 -21.89
CA LEU A 114 14.96 18.96 -22.89
C LEU A 114 15.43 20.26 -22.25
N ASP A 115 14.86 20.60 -21.07
CA ASP A 115 15.22 21.79 -20.29
C ASP A 115 15.34 21.40 -18.81
N ALA A 116 16.57 21.45 -18.30
CA ALA A 116 16.88 21.00 -16.95
C ALA A 116 16.44 22.04 -15.92
N GLY A 117 15.23 21.87 -15.36
CA GLY A 117 14.83 22.58 -14.16
C GLY A 117 13.77 23.66 -14.32
N ALA A 118 13.28 23.96 -15.54
CA ALA A 118 12.25 24.98 -15.74
C ALA A 118 10.90 24.61 -15.13
N HIS A 119 10.54 23.32 -15.11
CA HIS A 119 9.24 22.85 -14.63
C HIS A 119 9.37 21.60 -13.75
N PRO A 120 8.48 21.36 -12.80
CA PRO A 120 8.46 20.11 -12.07
C PRO A 120 8.20 18.95 -13.05
N LEU A 121 8.84 17.81 -12.81
CA LEU A 121 8.63 16.61 -13.61
C LEU A 121 7.20 16.12 -13.38
N GLN A 122 6.37 16.10 -14.42
CA GLN A 122 5.00 15.64 -14.36
C GLN A 122 4.73 14.57 -15.40
N ILE A 123 4.07 13.51 -14.97
CA ILE A 123 3.62 12.43 -15.86
C ILE A 123 2.13 12.19 -15.66
N LYS A 124 1.46 11.83 -16.73
CA LYS A 124 0.08 11.35 -16.74
C LYS A 124 0.09 9.83 -16.85
N VAL A 125 -0.52 9.17 -15.89
CA VAL A 125 -0.65 7.71 -15.86
C VAL A 125 -2.11 7.34 -15.95
N THR A 126 -2.47 6.56 -16.98
CA THR A 126 -3.83 6.03 -17.14
C THR A 126 -3.79 4.51 -17.02
N TYR A 127 -4.75 3.94 -16.29
CA TYR A 127 -4.87 2.51 -16.09
C TYR A 127 -6.32 2.11 -15.84
N GLN A 128 -6.63 0.82 -16.02
CA GLN A 128 -7.94 0.26 -15.76
C GLN A 128 -7.81 -1.10 -15.07
N GLY A 129 -8.68 -1.35 -14.12
CA GLY A 129 -8.73 -2.60 -13.38
C GLY A 129 -10.13 -2.93 -12.91
N CYS A 130 -10.28 -4.15 -12.39
CA CYS A 130 -11.54 -4.69 -11.90
C CYS A 130 -11.31 -5.41 -10.57
N ALA A 131 -12.41 -5.60 -9.83
CA ALA A 131 -12.49 -6.55 -8.74
C ALA A 131 -12.87 -7.94 -9.28
N ASP A 132 -12.33 -9.01 -8.69
CA ASP A 132 -12.71 -10.38 -9.03
C ASP A 132 -14.21 -10.66 -8.79
N ALA A 133 -14.80 -9.91 -7.85
CA ALA A 133 -16.24 -9.95 -7.57
C ALA A 133 -17.12 -9.32 -8.67
N GLY A 134 -16.54 -8.88 -9.81
CA GLY A 134 -17.26 -8.50 -11.02
C GLY A 134 -17.40 -6.99 -11.26
N LEU A 135 -16.93 -6.10 -10.37
CA LEU A 135 -16.93 -4.66 -10.62
C LEU A 135 -15.72 -4.25 -11.45
N CYS A 136 -15.93 -3.61 -12.60
CA CYS A 136 -14.87 -2.97 -13.38
C CYS A 136 -14.93 -1.46 -13.22
N TYR A 137 -13.79 -0.86 -12.85
CA TYR A 137 -13.67 0.59 -12.76
C TYR A 137 -13.51 1.21 -14.14
N PRO A 138 -14.02 2.41 -14.37
CA PRO A 138 -13.68 3.17 -15.57
C PRO A 138 -12.18 3.45 -15.61
N PRO A 139 -11.60 3.81 -16.78
CA PRO A 139 -10.21 4.22 -16.85
C PRO A 139 -9.88 5.33 -15.84
N ILE A 140 -8.87 5.09 -15.01
CA ILE A 140 -8.41 6.00 -13.97
C ILE A 140 -7.18 6.74 -14.51
N THR A 141 -7.20 8.06 -14.41
CA THR A 141 -6.07 8.91 -14.81
C THR A 141 -5.55 9.68 -13.61
N LYS A 142 -4.23 9.64 -13.38
CA LYS A 142 -3.54 10.36 -12.32
C LYS A 142 -2.38 11.16 -12.91
N VAL A 143 -2.22 12.38 -12.43
CA VAL A 143 -0.99 13.16 -12.65
C VAL A 143 -0.08 12.91 -11.45
N LEU A 144 1.13 12.44 -11.73
CA LEU A 144 2.12 12.13 -10.72
C LEU A 144 3.33 13.05 -10.87
N PHE A 145 3.97 13.33 -9.74
CA PHE A 145 5.22 14.08 -9.63
C PHE A 145 6.31 13.11 -9.19
N PRO A 146 7.06 12.51 -10.11
CA PRO A 146 8.10 11.55 -9.77
C PRO A 146 9.13 12.17 -8.84
N GLN A 147 9.39 11.50 -7.70
CA GLN A 147 10.43 11.90 -6.76
C GLN A 147 11.75 11.28 -7.19
N HIS A 148 12.86 12.01 -7.03
CA HIS A 148 14.18 11.39 -7.13
C HIS A 148 14.29 10.31 -6.04
N ALA A 149 14.77 9.13 -6.43
CA ALA A 149 15.15 8.14 -5.44
C ALA A 149 16.21 8.78 -4.54
N LEU A 150 15.90 8.96 -3.26
CA LEU A 150 16.94 9.32 -2.32
C LEU A 150 18.02 8.23 -2.41
N PRO A 151 19.32 8.60 -2.52
CA PRO A 151 20.37 7.62 -2.41
C PRO A 151 20.10 6.84 -1.14
N ILE A 152 19.97 5.52 -1.25
CA ILE A 152 19.91 4.66 -0.08
C ILE A 152 21.22 4.96 0.63
N ALA A 153 21.16 5.77 1.70
CA ALA A 153 22.32 5.94 2.57
C ALA A 153 22.69 4.51 2.93
N ALA A 154 23.84 4.05 2.46
CA ALA A 154 24.35 2.73 2.74
C ALA A 154 24.19 2.59 4.25
N ALA A 155 23.38 1.64 4.70
CA ALA A 155 23.12 1.45 6.11
C ALA A 155 24.49 1.42 6.77
N ALA A 156 24.81 2.46 7.53
CA ALA A 156 26.11 2.56 8.17
C ALA A 156 26.27 1.24 8.94
N PRO A 157 27.35 0.51 8.77
CA PRO A 157 27.54 -0.73 9.50
C PRO A 157 27.33 -0.36 10.96
N HIS A 158 26.32 -0.94 11.58
CA HIS A 158 26.10 -0.77 13.00
C HIS A 158 27.36 -1.31 13.68
N SER A 159 28.31 -0.40 13.93
CA SER A 159 29.49 -0.73 14.70
C SER A 159 29.01 -1.08 16.10
N PHE A 160 29.05 -2.36 16.44
CA PHE A 160 28.76 -2.90 17.76
C PHE A 160 29.79 -2.45 18.81
N VAL A 161 30.17 -1.16 18.80
CA VAL A 161 31.08 -0.60 19.80
C VAL A 161 30.40 -0.54 21.18
N GLY A 162 29.07 -0.53 21.21
CA GLY A 162 28.32 -0.48 22.49
C GLY A 162 28.38 -1.76 23.34
N ALA A 163 28.58 -2.94 22.75
CA ALA A 163 28.58 -4.21 23.47
C ALA A 163 29.87 -4.44 24.29
N ALA A 164 31.00 -3.88 23.84
CA ALA A 164 32.28 -4.02 24.56
C ALA A 164 32.34 -3.19 25.83
N ILE A 165 31.63 -2.04 25.88
CA ILE A 165 31.67 -1.15 27.07
C ILE A 165 30.83 -1.75 28.20
N LEU A 166 29.68 -2.37 27.93
CA LEU A 166 28.85 -3.02 28.94
C LEU A 166 29.49 -4.29 29.52
N GLY A 167 30.22 -5.06 28.69
CA GLY A 167 30.98 -6.23 29.12
C GLY A 167 32.15 -5.85 30.07
N GLY A 168 32.84 -4.76 29.76
CA GLY A 168 33.95 -4.25 30.59
C GLY A 168 33.50 -3.79 31.99
N ILE A 169 32.39 -3.09 32.11
CA ILE A 169 31.83 -2.61 33.39
C ILE A 169 31.36 -3.79 34.25
N PHE A 170 30.75 -4.81 33.63
CA PHE A 170 30.30 -5.99 34.39
C PHE A 170 31.46 -6.83 34.90
N ALA A 171 32.55 -6.96 34.16
CA ALA A 171 33.76 -7.64 34.59
C ALA A 171 34.47 -6.89 35.74
N PHE A 172 34.51 -5.55 35.71
CA PHE A 172 35.09 -4.75 36.79
C PHE A 172 34.27 -4.83 38.07
N LEU A 173 32.95 -4.88 38.00
CA LEU A 173 32.06 -5.01 39.17
C LEU A 173 32.20 -6.40 39.81
N LEU A 174 32.35 -7.47 39.04
CA LEU A 174 32.58 -8.80 39.57
C LEU A 174 33.96 -8.95 40.24
N ALA A 175 35.02 -8.39 39.62
CA ALA A 175 36.37 -8.40 40.23
C ALA A 175 36.40 -7.60 41.54
N GLY A 176 35.70 -6.46 41.61
CA GLY A 176 35.58 -5.68 42.85
C GLY A 176 34.84 -6.42 43.98
N LEU A 177 33.86 -7.25 43.62
CA LEU A 177 33.09 -8.05 44.60
C LEU A 177 33.92 -9.21 45.17
N VAL A 178 34.74 -9.85 44.36
CA VAL A 178 35.63 -10.95 44.76
C VAL A 178 36.73 -10.44 45.71
N LEU A 179 37.37 -9.32 45.39
CA LEU A 179 38.43 -8.72 46.19
C LEU A 179 37.90 -8.18 47.53
N ARG A 180 36.62 -7.85 47.63
CA ARG A 180 36.00 -7.38 48.87
C ARG A 180 35.66 -8.53 49.80
N LYS A 181 35.49 -9.76 49.31
CA LYS A 181 35.19 -10.95 50.10
C LYS A 181 36.45 -11.44 50.84
N ASP A 182 37.64 -11.31 50.25
CA ASP A 182 38.90 -11.78 50.88
C ASP A 182 39.40 -10.86 51.99
N ARG A 183 38.95 -9.61 52.07
CA ARG A 183 39.38 -8.62 53.07
C ARG A 183 38.65 -8.71 54.41
N LYS A 184 37.70 -9.65 54.59
CA LYS A 184 36.94 -9.83 55.81
C LYS A 184 37.44 -10.95 56.72
N LEU A 185 38.59 -11.57 56.46
CA LEU A 185 39.07 -12.76 57.18
C LEU A 185 40.30 -12.53 58.06
N ASP A 186 40.86 -11.31 58.13
CA ASP A 186 41.99 -11.02 58.99
C ASP A 186 41.55 -10.15 60.16
N LEU A 187 40.96 -10.80 61.19
CA LEU A 187 40.81 -10.27 62.54
C LEU A 187 41.79 -11.03 63.44
N PRO A 188 42.74 -10.36 64.16
CA PRO A 188 43.63 -11.00 65.09
C PRO A 188 42.87 -11.40 66.38
N PRO A 189 43.29 -12.51 67.06
CA PRO A 189 42.68 -12.94 68.30
C PRO A 189 43.06 -11.98 69.46
N ALA A 190 42.13 -11.85 70.41
CA ALA A 190 42.23 -11.10 71.63
C ALA A 190 43.19 -11.71 72.59
#